data_d0f783ad5499682726eadbbb488617e8
#
_entry.id   d0f783ad5499682726eadbbb488617e8
#
_cell.length_a   1.000
_cell.length_b   1.000
_cell.length_c   1.000
_cell.angle_alpha   90.00
_cell.angle_beta   90.00
_cell.angle_gamma   90.00
#
_symmetry.space_group_name_H-M   'P 1'
#
loop_
_entity.id
_entity.type
_entity.pdbx_description
1 polymer ?
#
loop_
_entity_poly.entity_id
_entity_poly.type
_entity_poly.pdbx_seq_one_letter_code
_entity_poly.pdbx_strand_id
1 'polypeptide(L)'
;VDSWTVKDTEKAVSIFYNNWRHDIFTDMLKRFDLPKNKKIGEFSRGMQMKLMLACAFSHNAKLLILDEPTSGLDPVTRDEFLEILQDYIKDGERSVLFSTHITSDLEQVADYITLVNQGNMIFTGSMEDLLDSYRLIKGKLRDLTVELEKSIIGLRKTDMGFDGPISTKAAAQYKNYIIDNVTIDDVIVRIGKGGRKYE
;
A
#
# COMPACT_ATOMS: atom_id res chain seq x y z
N VAL A 1 -5.75 -0.29 -28.49
CA VAL A 1 -4.69 -0.89 -27.65
C VAL A 1 -4.91 -2.40 -27.51
N ASP A 2 -6.16 -2.87 -27.34
CA ASP A 2 -6.45 -4.30 -27.10
C ASP A 2 -6.03 -5.25 -28.22
N SER A 3 -5.96 -4.75 -29.46
CA SER A 3 -5.48 -5.49 -30.63
C SER A 3 -3.95 -5.54 -30.78
N TRP A 4 -3.22 -4.78 -29.97
CA TRP A 4 -1.75 -4.71 -30.02
C TRP A 4 -1.12 -5.94 -29.41
N THR A 5 0.03 -6.31 -29.95
CA THR A 5 0.93 -7.28 -29.35
C THR A 5 1.93 -6.56 -28.41
N VAL A 6 2.69 -7.32 -27.64
CA VAL A 6 3.81 -6.77 -26.83
C VAL A 6 4.80 -6.01 -27.71
N LYS A 7 5.07 -6.50 -28.93
CA LYS A 7 5.97 -5.84 -29.88
C LYS A 7 5.42 -4.48 -30.37
N ASP A 8 4.10 -4.41 -30.60
CA ASP A 8 3.46 -3.15 -31.00
C ASP A 8 3.52 -2.13 -29.87
N THR A 9 3.34 -2.59 -28.62
CA THR A 9 3.45 -1.76 -27.42
C THR A 9 4.87 -1.23 -27.26
N GLU A 10 5.88 -2.07 -27.36
CA GLU A 10 7.26 -1.61 -27.31
C GLU A 10 7.54 -0.53 -28.36
N LYS A 11 7.17 -0.80 -29.62
CA LYS A 11 7.36 0.16 -30.72
C LYS A 11 6.65 1.49 -30.45
N ALA A 12 5.44 1.45 -29.88
CA ALA A 12 4.67 2.67 -29.61
C ALA A 12 5.21 3.46 -28.40
N VAL A 13 5.69 2.77 -27.37
CA VAL A 13 6.17 3.40 -26.14
C VAL A 13 7.59 3.92 -26.28
N SER A 14 8.48 3.13 -26.94
CA SER A 14 9.90 3.44 -27.03
C SER A 14 10.18 4.79 -27.73
N ILE A 15 9.32 5.22 -28.64
CA ILE A 15 9.50 6.52 -29.35
C ILE A 15 9.41 7.75 -28.44
N PHE A 16 8.81 7.61 -27.24
CA PHE A 16 8.68 8.72 -26.29
C PHE A 16 9.87 8.85 -25.34
N TYR A 17 10.81 7.86 -25.36
CA TYR A 17 11.92 7.82 -24.41
C TYR A 17 13.27 7.67 -25.12
N ASN A 18 14.10 8.72 -25.11
CA ASN A 18 15.42 8.71 -25.74
C ASN A 18 16.39 7.69 -25.14
N ASN A 19 16.15 7.29 -23.89
CA ASN A 19 16.97 6.33 -23.12
C ASN A 19 16.35 4.92 -23.07
N TRP A 20 15.45 4.59 -24.00
CA TRP A 20 14.86 3.26 -24.07
C TRP A 20 15.90 2.17 -24.24
N ARG A 21 15.82 1.14 -23.41
CA ARG A 21 16.71 -0.02 -23.38
C ARG A 21 15.96 -1.28 -23.83
N HIS A 22 16.09 -1.61 -25.11
CA HIS A 22 15.46 -2.82 -25.69
C HIS A 22 15.94 -4.13 -25.02
N ASP A 23 17.20 -4.18 -24.61
CA ASP A 23 17.77 -5.30 -23.87
C ASP A 23 17.05 -5.51 -22.51
N ILE A 24 16.83 -4.44 -21.72
CA ILE A 24 16.09 -4.48 -20.46
C ILE A 24 14.65 -4.92 -20.71
N PHE A 25 13.98 -4.35 -21.71
CA PHE A 25 12.60 -4.74 -22.03
C PHE A 25 12.50 -6.24 -22.32
N THR A 26 13.40 -6.75 -23.18
CA THR A 26 13.41 -8.17 -23.53
C THR A 26 13.69 -9.07 -22.33
N ASP A 27 14.57 -8.66 -21.42
CA ASP A 27 14.89 -9.42 -20.22
C ASP A 27 13.74 -9.40 -19.22
N MET A 28 13.04 -8.27 -19.08
CA MET A 28 11.81 -8.19 -18.26
C MET A 28 10.69 -9.07 -18.83
N LEU A 29 10.50 -9.13 -20.14
CA LEU A 29 9.53 -10.04 -20.75
C LEU A 29 9.83 -11.52 -20.44
N LYS A 30 11.10 -11.90 -20.41
CA LYS A 30 11.51 -13.26 -20.02
C LYS A 30 11.27 -13.49 -18.51
N ARG A 31 11.72 -12.56 -17.67
CA ARG A 31 11.55 -12.64 -16.21
C ARG A 31 10.08 -12.78 -15.82
N PHE A 32 9.18 -12.07 -16.49
CA PHE A 32 7.74 -12.04 -16.22
C PHE A 32 6.96 -13.12 -16.97
N ASP A 33 7.62 -13.95 -17.77
CA ASP A 33 7.02 -14.97 -18.62
C ASP A 33 5.91 -14.41 -19.52
N LEU A 34 6.14 -13.26 -20.15
CA LEU A 34 5.16 -12.59 -21.00
C LEU A 34 5.27 -13.05 -22.45
N PRO A 35 4.18 -13.57 -23.06
CA PRO A 35 4.16 -14.05 -24.43
C PRO A 35 4.21 -12.89 -25.43
N LYS A 36 5.28 -12.84 -26.25
CA LYS A 36 5.55 -11.71 -27.17
C LYS A 36 4.51 -11.53 -28.27
N ASN A 37 3.85 -12.61 -28.68
CA ASN A 37 2.94 -12.62 -29.84
C ASN A 37 1.46 -12.61 -29.46
N LYS A 38 1.14 -12.63 -28.18
CA LYS A 38 -0.23 -12.59 -27.69
C LYS A 38 -0.73 -11.13 -27.68
N LYS A 39 -2.00 -10.92 -27.98
CA LYS A 39 -2.61 -9.59 -27.92
C LYS A 39 -2.81 -9.15 -26.48
N ILE A 40 -2.62 -7.87 -26.21
CA ILE A 40 -2.74 -7.30 -24.85
C ILE A 40 -4.16 -7.46 -24.30
N GLY A 41 -5.19 -7.37 -25.15
CA GLY A 41 -6.56 -7.61 -24.73
C GLY A 41 -6.85 -9.05 -24.23
N GLU A 42 -5.93 -9.99 -24.49
CA GLU A 42 -6.01 -11.37 -24.01
C GLU A 42 -5.17 -11.61 -22.74
N PHE A 43 -4.49 -10.56 -22.23
CA PHE A 43 -3.68 -10.63 -21.02
C PHE A 43 -4.56 -10.61 -19.78
N SER A 44 -4.19 -11.41 -18.78
CA SER A 44 -4.72 -11.22 -17.44
C SER A 44 -4.29 -9.85 -16.88
N ARG A 45 -4.98 -9.36 -15.87
CA ARG A 45 -4.61 -8.10 -15.21
C ARG A 45 -3.16 -8.12 -14.72
N GLY A 46 -2.70 -9.24 -14.13
CA GLY A 46 -1.32 -9.41 -13.71
C GLY A 46 -0.33 -9.33 -14.87
N MET A 47 -0.64 -9.95 -16.02
CA MET A 47 0.19 -9.85 -17.22
C MET A 47 0.24 -8.42 -17.76
N GLN A 48 -0.87 -7.68 -17.75
CA GLN A 48 -0.91 -6.27 -18.15
C GLN A 48 -0.03 -5.41 -17.22
N MET A 49 -0.11 -5.65 -15.92
CA MET A 49 0.70 -4.96 -14.92
C MET A 49 2.19 -5.26 -15.08
N LYS A 50 2.57 -6.53 -15.27
CA LYS A 50 3.95 -6.93 -15.58
C LYS A 50 4.48 -6.28 -16.86
N LEU A 51 3.65 -6.16 -17.91
CA LEU A 51 4.03 -5.46 -19.14
C LEU A 51 4.26 -3.96 -18.90
N MET A 52 3.41 -3.32 -18.10
CA MET A 52 3.58 -1.91 -17.72
C MET A 52 4.90 -1.68 -16.98
N LEU A 53 5.26 -2.55 -16.03
CA LEU A 53 6.54 -2.49 -15.33
C LEU A 53 7.72 -2.74 -16.28
N ALA A 54 7.61 -3.69 -17.23
CA ALA A 54 8.64 -3.92 -18.23
C ALA A 54 8.92 -2.65 -19.04
N CYS A 55 7.86 -1.90 -19.44
CA CYS A 55 8.01 -0.61 -20.09
C CYS A 55 8.70 0.42 -19.17
N ALA A 56 8.25 0.56 -17.93
CA ALA A 56 8.79 1.53 -16.99
C ALA A 56 10.29 1.30 -16.68
N PHE A 57 10.70 0.06 -16.51
CA PHE A 57 12.10 -0.28 -16.27
C PHE A 57 12.99 -0.04 -17.49
N SER A 58 12.42 -0.17 -18.70
CA SER A 58 13.17 -0.05 -19.95
C SER A 58 13.58 1.38 -20.28
N HIS A 59 13.00 2.39 -19.69
CA HIS A 59 13.43 3.79 -19.83
C HIS A 59 14.12 4.35 -18.58
N ASN A 60 14.50 3.47 -17.63
CA ASN A 60 15.21 3.82 -16.41
C ASN A 60 14.50 4.91 -15.59
N ALA A 61 13.21 4.73 -15.35
CA ALA A 61 12.42 5.63 -14.51
C ALA A 61 13.04 5.72 -13.11
N LYS A 62 13.23 6.92 -12.58
CA LYS A 62 13.71 7.11 -11.19
C LYS A 62 12.56 7.12 -10.19
N LEU A 63 11.37 7.46 -10.63
CA LEU A 63 10.15 7.44 -9.83
C LEU A 63 9.05 6.70 -10.61
N LEU A 64 8.48 5.67 -10.00
CA LEU A 64 7.24 5.05 -10.45
C LEU A 64 6.07 5.64 -9.66
N ILE A 65 5.00 6.03 -10.37
CA ILE A 65 3.75 6.46 -9.75
C ILE A 65 2.67 5.49 -10.20
N LEU A 66 2.10 4.75 -9.26
CA LEU A 66 1.17 3.65 -9.51
C LEU A 66 -0.12 3.87 -8.73
N ASP A 67 -1.25 3.78 -9.42
CA ASP A 67 -2.56 3.90 -8.79
C ASP A 67 -3.20 2.51 -8.66
N GLU A 68 -3.44 2.09 -7.40
CA GLU A 68 -4.02 0.79 -7.04
C GLU A 68 -3.41 -0.42 -7.81
N PRO A 69 -2.07 -0.56 -7.86
CA PRO A 69 -1.43 -1.49 -8.78
C PRO A 69 -1.72 -2.96 -8.48
N THR A 70 -2.04 -3.31 -7.25
CA THR A 70 -2.30 -4.69 -6.80
C THR A 70 -3.78 -5.04 -6.78
N SER A 71 -4.66 -4.06 -6.99
CA SER A 71 -6.11 -4.26 -6.97
C SER A 71 -6.55 -5.25 -8.06
N GLY A 72 -7.27 -6.32 -7.64
CA GLY A 72 -7.78 -7.37 -8.54
C GLY A 72 -6.73 -8.35 -9.04
N LEU A 73 -5.52 -8.36 -8.47
CA LEU A 73 -4.57 -9.45 -8.63
C LEU A 73 -4.92 -10.59 -7.65
N ASP A 74 -4.63 -11.82 -8.07
CA ASP A 74 -4.65 -12.96 -7.14
C ASP A 74 -3.47 -12.84 -6.14
N PRO A 75 -3.54 -13.53 -4.98
CA PRO A 75 -2.54 -13.37 -3.93
C PRO A 75 -1.09 -13.67 -4.38
N VAL A 76 -0.89 -14.66 -5.25
CA VAL A 76 0.46 -15.05 -5.72
C VAL A 76 1.02 -13.97 -6.64
N THR A 77 0.25 -13.55 -7.64
CA THR A 77 0.65 -12.48 -8.58
C THR A 77 0.90 -11.16 -7.84
N ARG A 78 0.13 -10.88 -6.76
CA ARG A 78 0.29 -9.69 -5.94
C ARG A 78 1.61 -9.72 -5.16
N ASP A 79 1.93 -10.84 -4.53
CA ASP A 79 3.20 -11.02 -3.81
C ASP A 79 4.40 -10.85 -4.74
N GLU A 80 4.41 -11.54 -5.90
CA GLU A 80 5.42 -11.36 -6.93
C GLU A 80 5.58 -9.90 -7.38
N PHE A 81 4.46 -9.17 -7.51
CA PHE A 81 4.49 -7.77 -7.91
C PHE A 81 5.17 -6.89 -6.85
N LEU A 82 4.86 -7.10 -5.58
CA LEU A 82 5.47 -6.36 -4.46
C LEU A 82 6.97 -6.66 -4.35
N GLU A 83 7.39 -7.92 -4.52
CA GLU A 83 8.81 -8.29 -4.59
C GLU A 83 9.54 -7.58 -5.73
N ILE A 84 8.90 -7.46 -6.90
CA ILE A 84 9.47 -6.72 -8.04
C ILE A 84 9.68 -5.24 -7.70
N LEU A 85 8.74 -4.60 -6.97
CA LEU A 85 8.88 -3.22 -6.54
C LEU A 85 10.01 -3.06 -5.51
N GLN A 86 10.14 -3.98 -4.56
CA GLN A 86 11.25 -3.99 -3.61
C GLN A 86 12.61 -4.11 -4.32
N ASP A 87 12.73 -5.06 -5.25
CA ASP A 87 13.94 -5.22 -6.07
C ASP A 87 14.28 -3.93 -6.85
N TYR A 88 13.24 -3.22 -7.33
CA TYR A 88 13.42 -2.01 -8.12
C TYR A 88 14.03 -0.84 -7.34
N ILE A 89 13.70 -0.71 -6.05
CA ILE A 89 14.20 0.38 -5.18
C ILE A 89 15.48 0.03 -4.42
N LYS A 90 15.94 -1.22 -4.52
CA LYS A 90 17.00 -1.79 -3.69
C LYS A 90 18.34 -1.06 -3.79
N ASP A 91 18.63 -0.43 -4.93
CA ASP A 91 19.86 0.33 -5.13
C ASP A 91 19.85 1.72 -4.45
N GLY A 92 18.70 2.16 -3.94
CA GLY A 92 18.51 3.46 -3.29
C GLY A 92 18.46 4.66 -4.25
N GLU A 93 18.59 4.43 -5.56
CA GLU A 93 18.54 5.50 -6.57
C GLU A 93 17.14 5.71 -7.15
N ARG A 94 16.22 4.80 -6.85
CA ARG A 94 14.86 4.76 -7.38
C ARG A 94 13.84 4.80 -6.28
N SER A 95 12.65 5.27 -6.63
CA SER A 95 11.53 5.38 -5.69
C SER A 95 10.24 4.90 -6.34
N VAL A 96 9.31 4.44 -5.52
CA VAL A 96 7.95 4.07 -5.92
C VAL A 96 6.97 4.82 -5.03
N LEU A 97 6.03 5.52 -5.65
CA LEU A 97 4.85 6.07 -5.00
C LEU A 97 3.65 5.29 -5.50
N PHE A 98 2.91 4.64 -4.63
CA PHE A 98 1.69 3.96 -5.04
C PHE A 98 0.53 4.22 -4.08
N SER A 99 -0.68 4.28 -4.63
CA SER A 99 -1.90 4.27 -3.84
C SER A 99 -2.35 2.83 -3.61
N THR A 100 -2.90 2.54 -2.44
CA THR A 100 -3.58 1.26 -2.16
C THR A 100 -4.57 1.40 -1.01
N HIS A 101 -5.62 0.61 -1.03
CA HIS A 101 -6.52 0.38 0.10
C HIS A 101 -6.25 -0.97 0.80
N ILE A 102 -5.22 -1.69 0.36
CA ILE A 102 -4.83 -3.01 0.86
C ILE A 102 -3.67 -2.82 1.84
N THR A 103 -3.96 -2.89 3.13
CA THR A 103 -3.01 -2.61 4.21
C THR A 103 -1.83 -3.57 4.25
N SER A 104 -2.06 -4.85 3.90
CA SER A 104 -0.97 -5.84 3.83
C SER A 104 0.11 -5.50 2.79
N ASP A 105 -0.23 -4.76 1.73
CA ASP A 105 0.78 -4.31 0.77
C ASP A 105 1.71 -3.27 1.38
N LEU A 106 1.15 -2.37 2.21
CA LEU A 106 1.93 -1.36 2.92
C LEU A 106 2.88 -2.01 3.94
N GLU A 107 2.38 -3.00 4.71
CA GLU A 107 3.20 -3.72 5.69
C GLU A 107 4.40 -4.44 5.05
N GLN A 108 4.23 -4.86 3.80
CA GLN A 108 5.27 -5.59 3.08
C GLN A 108 6.35 -4.69 2.49
N VAL A 109 6.00 -3.52 1.94
CA VAL A 109 6.92 -2.77 1.07
C VAL A 109 7.06 -1.28 1.39
N ALA A 110 6.23 -0.70 2.28
CA ALA A 110 6.25 0.74 2.49
C ALA A 110 7.23 1.16 3.59
N ASP A 111 8.16 2.03 3.25
CA ASP A 111 9.00 2.75 4.24
C ASP A 111 8.25 3.95 4.83
N TYR A 112 7.50 4.66 3.98
CA TYR A 112 6.73 5.86 4.33
C TYR A 112 5.26 5.73 3.93
N ILE A 113 4.39 6.28 4.75
CA ILE A 113 2.95 6.29 4.54
C ILE A 113 2.40 7.70 4.58
N THR A 114 1.50 8.00 3.64
CA THR A 114 0.61 9.16 3.74
C THR A 114 -0.83 8.67 3.79
N LEU A 115 -1.50 8.93 4.91
CA LEU A 115 -2.88 8.53 5.12
C LEU A 115 -3.82 9.69 4.82
N VAL A 116 -4.71 9.49 3.84
CA VAL A 116 -5.69 10.48 3.42
C VAL A 116 -7.09 9.97 3.71
N ASN A 117 -7.93 10.78 4.34
CA ASN A 117 -9.33 10.48 4.58
C ASN A 117 -10.21 11.69 4.30
N GLN A 118 -11.24 11.53 3.46
CA GLN A 118 -12.17 12.58 3.06
C GLN A 118 -11.49 13.88 2.59
N GLY A 119 -10.39 13.75 1.83
CA GLY A 119 -9.61 14.87 1.30
C GLY A 119 -8.66 15.53 2.31
N ASN A 120 -8.61 15.05 3.55
CA ASN A 120 -7.68 15.53 4.56
C ASN A 120 -6.52 14.58 4.74
N MET A 121 -5.31 15.13 4.85
CA MET A 121 -4.13 14.37 5.23
C MET A 121 -4.16 14.13 6.74
N ILE A 122 -4.30 12.87 7.15
CA ILE A 122 -4.39 12.48 8.56
C ILE A 122 -3.02 12.21 9.16
N PHE A 123 -2.14 11.59 8.35
CA PHE A 123 -0.78 11.26 8.76
C PHE A 123 0.15 11.26 7.56
N THR A 124 1.39 11.65 7.76
CA THR A 124 2.50 11.42 6.84
C THR A 124 3.77 11.19 7.66
N GLY A 125 4.49 10.13 7.37
CA GLY A 125 5.69 9.74 8.10
C GLY A 125 6.13 8.32 7.79
N SER A 126 7.11 7.82 8.53
CA SER A 126 7.54 6.43 8.41
C SER A 126 6.46 5.46 8.92
N MET A 127 6.51 4.22 8.45
CA MET A 127 5.69 3.14 8.98
C MET A 127 5.91 2.95 10.49
N GLU A 128 7.14 3.02 10.92
CA GLU A 128 7.54 2.89 12.33
C GLU A 128 6.92 4.01 13.18
N ASP A 129 7.00 5.27 12.74
CA ASP A 129 6.40 6.41 13.43
C ASP A 129 4.89 6.26 13.58
N LEU A 130 4.21 5.73 12.54
CA LEU A 130 2.77 5.47 12.60
C LEU A 130 2.44 4.46 13.70
N LEU A 131 3.10 3.30 13.68
CA LEU A 131 2.86 2.21 14.63
C LEU A 131 3.24 2.60 16.07
N ASP A 132 4.30 3.39 16.23
CA ASP A 132 4.73 3.88 17.54
C ASP A 132 3.85 4.99 18.11
N SER A 133 3.17 5.74 17.25
CA SER A 133 2.24 6.81 17.66
C SER A 133 0.99 6.28 18.36
N TYR A 134 0.64 5.00 18.17
CA TYR A 134 -0.60 4.42 18.68
C TYR A 134 -0.38 3.12 19.45
N ARG A 135 -1.34 2.81 20.32
CA ARG A 135 -1.47 1.51 21.01
C ARG A 135 -2.92 1.06 20.93
N LEU A 136 -3.15 -0.24 20.96
CA LEU A 136 -4.50 -0.82 20.99
C LEU A 136 -4.91 -1.03 22.44
N ILE A 137 -5.87 -0.22 22.93
CA ILE A 137 -6.44 -0.41 24.27
C ILE A 137 -7.65 -1.32 24.22
N LYS A 138 -7.75 -2.23 25.19
CA LYS A 138 -8.85 -3.18 25.33
C LYS A 138 -9.32 -3.20 26.78
N GLY A 139 -10.65 -3.37 26.97
CA GLY A 139 -11.24 -3.45 28.32
C GLY A 139 -12.69 -3.96 28.33
N LYS A 140 -13.23 -4.15 29.51
CA LYS A 140 -14.65 -4.50 29.70
C LYS A 140 -15.50 -3.25 29.58
N LEU A 141 -16.72 -3.37 29.04
CA LEU A 141 -17.63 -2.21 28.87
C LEU A 141 -17.88 -1.44 30.16
N ARG A 142 -17.97 -2.12 31.31
CA ARG A 142 -18.17 -1.49 32.63
C ARG A 142 -17.01 -0.60 33.08
N ASP A 143 -15.83 -0.80 32.50
CA ASP A 143 -14.61 -0.07 32.84
C ASP A 143 -14.36 1.12 31.88
N LEU A 144 -15.22 1.30 30.86
CA LEU A 144 -15.12 2.36 29.87
C LEU A 144 -15.63 3.68 30.47
N THR A 145 -14.72 4.59 30.80
CA THR A 145 -15.07 5.94 31.25
C THR A 145 -15.32 6.86 30.08
N VAL A 146 -16.02 7.98 30.35
CA VAL A 146 -16.31 9.00 29.30
C VAL A 146 -15.01 9.62 28.77
N GLU A 147 -14.03 9.83 29.63
CA GLU A 147 -12.70 10.37 29.25
C GLU A 147 -11.96 9.41 28.35
N LEU A 148 -11.97 8.11 28.71
CA LEU A 148 -11.33 7.07 27.89
C LEU A 148 -12.03 6.94 26.55
N GLU A 149 -13.35 6.93 26.51
CA GLU A 149 -14.13 6.84 25.26
C GLU A 149 -13.79 7.97 24.28
N LYS A 150 -13.57 9.20 24.78
CA LYS A 150 -13.16 10.34 23.97
C LYS A 150 -11.72 10.22 23.43
N SER A 151 -10.87 9.47 24.11
CA SER A 151 -9.47 9.30 23.76
C SER A 151 -9.23 8.18 22.74
N ILE A 152 -10.22 7.28 22.55
CA ILE A 152 -10.11 6.14 21.64
C ILE A 152 -10.57 6.53 20.24
N ILE A 153 -9.77 6.22 19.23
CA ILE A 153 -10.08 6.46 17.83
C ILE A 153 -10.92 5.29 17.30
N GLY A 154 -12.08 5.59 16.70
CA GLY A 154 -12.92 4.57 16.09
C GLY A 154 -13.26 3.41 17.04
N LEU A 155 -13.66 3.76 18.28
CA LEU A 155 -14.03 2.83 19.34
C LEU A 155 -15.00 1.76 18.84
N ARG A 156 -14.67 0.49 19.08
CA ARG A 156 -15.57 -0.66 18.89
C ARG A 156 -16.07 -1.15 20.24
N LYS A 157 -17.38 -1.28 20.35
CA LYS A 157 -18.05 -1.89 21.50
C LYS A 157 -18.67 -3.21 21.05
N THR A 158 -18.45 -4.26 21.85
CA THR A 158 -19.01 -5.61 21.63
C THR A 158 -19.54 -6.12 22.97
N ASP A 159 -20.29 -7.23 22.97
CA ASP A 159 -20.78 -7.86 24.21
C ASP A 159 -19.63 -8.32 25.13
N MET A 160 -18.44 -8.54 24.57
CA MET A 160 -17.27 -8.99 25.32
C MET A 160 -16.45 -7.82 25.90
N GLY A 161 -16.66 -6.58 25.44
CA GLY A 161 -15.90 -5.43 25.87
C GLY A 161 -15.75 -4.35 24.81
N PHE A 162 -14.69 -3.58 24.93
CA PHE A 162 -14.34 -2.55 23.94
C PHE A 162 -12.88 -2.64 23.52
N ASP A 163 -12.57 -2.13 22.34
CA ASP A 163 -11.22 -1.93 21.85
C ASP A 163 -11.13 -0.72 20.91
N GLY A 164 -9.92 -0.22 20.73
CA GLY A 164 -9.59 0.77 19.71
C GLY A 164 -8.21 1.38 19.90
N PRO A 165 -7.66 1.99 18.84
CA PRO A 165 -6.41 2.73 18.93
C PRO A 165 -6.54 3.95 19.84
N ILE A 166 -5.50 4.20 20.62
CA ILE A 166 -5.31 5.38 21.46
C ILE A 166 -3.88 5.89 21.23
N SER A 167 -3.65 7.19 21.32
CA SER A 167 -2.26 7.69 21.20
C SER A 167 -1.38 7.10 22.30
N THR A 168 -0.12 6.81 21.97
CA THR A 168 0.86 6.25 22.93
C THR A 168 0.99 7.14 24.18
N LYS A 169 0.91 8.47 24.01
CA LYS A 169 0.93 9.42 25.13
C LYS A 169 -0.28 9.26 26.06
N ALA A 170 -1.48 9.08 25.49
CA ALA A 170 -2.69 8.89 26.28
C ALA A 170 -2.73 7.49 26.93
N ALA A 171 -2.28 6.46 26.23
CA ALA A 171 -2.21 5.07 26.74
C ALA A 171 -1.42 4.97 28.05
N ALA A 172 -0.38 5.77 28.23
CA ALA A 172 0.43 5.80 29.45
C ALA A 172 -0.37 6.11 30.73
N GLN A 173 -1.54 6.73 30.61
CA GLN A 173 -2.42 7.06 31.73
C GLN A 173 -3.35 5.90 32.14
N TYR A 174 -3.50 4.91 31.27
CA TYR A 174 -4.46 3.81 31.41
C TYR A 174 -3.82 2.46 31.71
N LYS A 175 -2.88 2.40 32.68
CA LYS A 175 -2.08 1.21 33.02
C LYS A 175 -2.89 0.00 33.48
N ASN A 176 -4.14 0.18 33.88
CA ASN A 176 -5.01 -0.90 34.35
C ASN A 176 -5.78 -1.59 33.22
N TYR A 177 -5.60 -1.16 31.97
CA TYR A 177 -6.20 -1.75 30.80
C TYR A 177 -5.18 -2.61 30.04
N ILE A 178 -5.66 -3.47 29.16
CA ILE A 178 -4.81 -4.23 28.26
C ILE A 178 -4.35 -3.26 27.17
N ILE A 179 -3.05 -3.12 27.03
CA ILE A 179 -2.41 -2.27 26.03
C ILE A 179 -1.53 -3.16 25.14
N ASP A 180 -1.90 -3.28 23.88
CA ASP A 180 -1.21 -4.04 22.84
C ASP A 180 -0.61 -3.12 21.78
N ASN A 181 0.27 -3.65 20.94
CA ASN A 181 0.68 -2.98 19.73
C ASN A 181 -0.48 -2.91 18.73
N VAL A 182 -0.54 -1.85 17.95
CA VAL A 182 -1.50 -1.72 16.84
C VAL A 182 -0.93 -2.38 15.57
N THR A 183 -1.83 -2.82 14.69
CA THR A 183 -1.51 -3.10 13.29
C THR A 183 -1.86 -1.88 12.43
N ILE A 184 -1.37 -1.84 11.19
CA ILE A 184 -1.81 -0.82 10.23
C ILE A 184 -3.32 -0.87 10.03
N ASP A 185 -3.90 -2.06 9.93
CA ASP A 185 -5.34 -2.25 9.83
C ASP A 185 -6.10 -1.59 10.98
N ASP A 186 -5.63 -1.79 12.22
CA ASP A 186 -6.24 -1.17 13.39
C ASP A 186 -6.29 0.36 13.26
N VAL A 187 -5.21 0.97 12.77
CA VAL A 187 -5.12 2.41 12.61
C VAL A 187 -5.98 2.90 11.45
N ILE A 188 -5.79 2.35 10.24
CA ILE A 188 -6.46 2.82 9.01
C ILE A 188 -7.97 2.61 9.07
N VAL A 189 -8.42 1.39 9.43
CA VAL A 189 -9.85 1.08 9.50
C VAL A 189 -10.57 1.92 10.56
N ARG A 190 -9.89 2.20 11.69
CA ARG A 190 -10.48 2.97 12.78
C ARG A 190 -10.48 4.47 12.50
N ILE A 191 -9.44 5.02 11.90
CA ILE A 191 -9.40 6.42 11.46
C ILE A 191 -10.49 6.64 10.40
N GLY A 192 -10.64 5.72 9.43
CA GLY A 192 -11.69 5.79 8.42
C GLY A 192 -13.10 5.83 9.02
N LYS A 193 -13.34 5.10 10.11
CA LYS A 193 -14.63 5.10 10.84
C LYS A 193 -14.78 6.26 11.82
N GLY A 194 -13.66 6.72 12.40
CA GLY A 194 -13.64 7.77 13.42
C GLY A 194 -13.58 9.22 12.91
N GLY A 195 -13.45 9.41 11.60
CA GLY A 195 -13.20 10.71 10.93
C GLY A 195 -14.28 11.80 11.09
N ARG A 196 -15.04 11.77 12.16
CA ARG A 196 -16.01 12.83 12.53
C ARG A 196 -15.58 13.71 13.71
N LYS A 197 -14.38 13.58 14.26
CA LYS A 197 -13.93 14.37 15.43
C LYS A 197 -12.43 14.62 15.42
N TYR A 198 -11.98 15.44 14.50
CA TYR A 198 -10.78 16.26 14.70
C TYR A 198 -11.14 17.69 14.29
N GLU A 199 -11.79 18.43 15.17
CA GLU A 199 -11.71 19.88 15.29
C GLU A 199 -10.80 20.20 16.48
#